data_b7a9b0912187778cd306046625d2bbe7
#
_entry.id   b7a9b0912187778cd306046625d2bbe7
#
_cell.length_a   1.000
_cell.length_b   1.000
_cell.length_c   1.000
_cell.angle_alpha   90.00
_cell.angle_beta   90.00
_cell.angle_gamma   90.00
#
_symmetry.space_group_name_H-M   'P 1'
#
loop_
_entity.id
_entity.type
_entity.pdbx_description
1 polymer ?
#
loop_
_entity_poly.entity_id
_entity_poly.type
_entity_poly.pdbx_seq_one_letter_code
_entity_poly.pdbx_strand_id
1 'polypeptide(L)'
;MTDERKVDGSHFSRRDLLRGAVTGAAVGGVALASGCKYAKELFLLGKVPRATSQSPAWAGSRVRSYRRLGNTGFAMSDISFGCAALDKPDVVRRAVERGITYFDTSPDYSLAGSERALGEGIRGLPRDTLFIVSKFCTEHGHLANDTPVKDVIAAVEASLRRLGTDYLDLVHIHAVNDLDRLMAANIHEAFGRLRDAGKVRFLGVSSHTPDLETVMRHAVDSGRFHVIMVAYNFKSWPDLTTIFRRAHGRGVGVVAMKTLKGAQHTQLADFTPTERESFAQAAFKWVLSNPDVSGLVVSIERNEQIDEYLYASGQALGPNDVALLEKYDRLIARDYCRPGCGACLDACPYGVPVDDVMRHAMYAQHYGWGKEAMRLYAQIDPSQRADHCLSCDAPCEATCSFELPIRDKLARADQFLRWA
;
A
#
# COMPACT_ATOMS: atom_id res chain seq x y z
N MET A 1 44.63 -32.63 -12.67
CA MET A 1 44.40 -31.24 -13.16
C MET A 1 42.90 -31.10 -13.37
N THR A 2 42.20 -30.66 -12.33
CA THR A 2 40.76 -30.51 -12.28
C THR A 2 40.44 -28.99 -12.38
N ASP A 3 39.78 -28.64 -13.44
CA ASP A 3 39.40 -27.25 -13.78
C ASP A 3 38.16 -26.85 -12.96
N GLU A 4 38.37 -26.09 -11.91
CA GLU A 4 37.32 -25.48 -11.12
C GLU A 4 36.87 -24.19 -11.82
N ARG A 5 35.78 -24.23 -12.59
CA ARG A 5 35.09 -23.04 -13.05
C ARG A 5 34.32 -22.40 -11.89
N LYS A 6 34.86 -21.28 -11.39
CA LYS A 6 34.15 -20.34 -10.52
C LYS A 6 32.91 -19.86 -11.23
N VAL A 7 31.76 -20.16 -10.66
CA VAL A 7 30.50 -19.51 -11.05
C VAL A 7 30.51 -18.09 -10.45
N ASP A 8 30.69 -17.14 -11.33
CA ASP A 8 30.62 -15.72 -11.01
C ASP A 8 29.17 -15.37 -10.63
N GLY A 9 28.95 -15.08 -9.36
CA GLY A 9 27.68 -14.65 -8.82
C GLY A 9 27.39 -13.21 -9.24
N SER A 10 26.88 -13.01 -10.45
CA SER A 10 26.41 -11.70 -10.90
C SER A 10 25.27 -11.25 -9.99
N HIS A 11 25.57 -10.32 -9.10
CA HIS A 11 24.58 -9.56 -8.35
C HIS A 11 23.69 -8.79 -9.34
N PHE A 12 22.54 -9.35 -9.66
CA PHE A 12 21.48 -8.60 -10.35
C PHE A 12 21.11 -7.40 -9.48
N SER A 13 21.52 -6.23 -9.93
CA SER A 13 21.22 -4.98 -9.24
C SER A 13 19.73 -4.67 -9.43
N ARG A 14 19.10 -4.10 -8.39
CA ARG A 14 17.73 -3.58 -8.47
C ARG A 14 17.53 -2.58 -9.62
N ARG A 15 18.63 -1.94 -10.10
CA ARG A 15 18.66 -1.08 -11.28
C ARG A 15 18.42 -1.83 -12.59
N ASP A 16 18.82 -3.10 -12.68
CA ASP A 16 18.72 -3.85 -13.93
C ASP A 16 17.26 -4.30 -14.19
N LEU A 17 16.51 -4.54 -13.13
CA LEU A 17 15.05 -4.77 -13.21
C LEU A 17 14.28 -3.53 -13.71
N LEU A 18 14.81 -2.33 -13.43
CA LEU A 18 14.21 -1.05 -13.85
C LEU A 18 14.61 -0.64 -15.27
N ARG A 19 15.74 -1.14 -15.81
CA ARG A 19 16.26 -0.79 -17.14
C ARG A 19 15.71 -1.63 -18.29
N GLY A 20 15.19 -2.82 -18.02
CA GLY A 20 14.61 -3.70 -19.05
C GLY A 20 13.35 -3.17 -19.74
N ALA A 21 12.80 -2.04 -19.27
CA ALA A 21 11.55 -1.47 -19.76
C ALA A 21 11.70 -0.48 -20.94
N VAL A 22 12.91 -0.22 -21.45
CA VAL A 22 13.16 0.89 -22.41
C VAL A 22 13.32 0.44 -23.86
N THR A 23 13.43 -0.84 -24.17
CA THR A 23 13.62 -1.28 -25.57
C THR A 23 12.55 -2.26 -26.01
N GLY A 24 11.54 -1.75 -26.68
CA GLY A 24 10.52 -2.55 -27.34
C GLY A 24 9.50 -1.71 -28.10
N ALA A 25 9.94 -1.07 -29.20
CA ALA A 25 9.03 -0.36 -30.11
C ALA A 25 8.52 -1.28 -31.22
N ALA A 26 7.28 -1.00 -31.59
CA ALA A 26 6.59 -1.27 -32.86
C ALA A 26 6.13 -2.70 -33.18
N VAL A 27 4.81 -2.84 -33.32
CA VAL A 27 4.04 -3.19 -34.54
C VAL A 27 2.55 -3.06 -34.18
N GLY A 28 1.82 -2.14 -34.74
CA GLY A 28 0.96 -2.30 -35.90
C GLY A 28 -0.50 -2.55 -35.55
N GLY A 29 -1.30 -1.54 -35.78
CA GLY A 29 -2.72 -1.37 -35.69
C GLY A 29 -3.66 -2.50 -36.14
N VAL A 30 -4.85 -2.51 -35.55
CA VAL A 30 -6.14 -2.78 -36.22
C VAL A 30 -7.26 -2.04 -35.50
N ALA A 31 -8.12 -1.48 -36.30
CA ALA A 31 -9.19 -0.56 -36.00
C ALA A 31 -10.44 -1.19 -35.38
N LEU A 32 -11.13 -0.33 -34.60
CA LEU A 32 -12.59 -0.13 -34.50
C LEU A 32 -13.52 -1.32 -34.76
N ALA A 33 -14.09 -1.85 -33.71
CA ALA A 33 -15.44 -2.37 -33.74
C ALA A 33 -16.10 -2.30 -32.36
N SER A 34 -16.96 -1.32 -32.20
CA SER A 34 -18.30 -1.45 -31.60
C SER A 34 -18.47 -1.46 -30.08
N GLY A 35 -19.14 -0.45 -29.62
CA GLY A 35 -19.88 -0.12 -28.43
C GLY A 35 -20.52 -1.20 -27.53
N CYS A 36 -20.35 -2.48 -27.79
CA CYS A 36 -21.03 -3.54 -27.04
C CYS A 36 -20.11 -4.32 -26.07
N LYS A 37 -18.79 -4.15 -26.16
CA LYS A 37 -17.84 -4.78 -25.23
C LYS A 37 -17.81 -4.09 -23.86
N TYR A 38 -18.08 -2.81 -23.83
CA TYR A 38 -17.99 -1.98 -22.60
C TYR A 38 -19.13 -2.23 -21.62
N ALA A 39 -20.31 -2.64 -22.09
CA ALA A 39 -21.44 -2.97 -21.21
C ALA A 39 -21.18 -4.22 -20.36
N LYS A 40 -20.36 -5.16 -20.84
CA LYS A 40 -19.98 -6.37 -20.08
C LYS A 40 -18.94 -6.06 -18.99
N GLU A 41 -18.04 -5.12 -19.21
CA GLU A 41 -17.05 -4.72 -18.20
C GLU A 41 -17.68 -3.91 -17.07
N LEU A 42 -18.69 -3.09 -17.37
CA LEU A 42 -19.45 -2.35 -16.34
C LEU A 42 -20.25 -3.28 -15.40
N PHE A 43 -20.71 -4.43 -15.90
CA PHE A 43 -21.48 -5.41 -15.11
C PHE A 43 -20.58 -6.27 -14.18
N LEU A 44 -19.26 -6.23 -14.35
CA LEU A 44 -18.29 -7.00 -13.57
C LEU A 44 -17.80 -6.28 -12.29
N LEU A 45 -18.28 -5.07 -12.00
CA LEU A 45 -17.94 -4.33 -10.77
C LEU A 45 -18.34 -5.03 -9.47
N GLY A 46 -19.06 -6.16 -9.54
CA GLY A 46 -19.49 -6.93 -8.38
C GLY A 46 -18.77 -8.25 -8.12
N LYS A 47 -18.05 -8.79 -9.09
CA LYS A 47 -17.39 -10.09 -8.94
C LYS A 47 -16.13 -10.16 -9.81
N VAL A 48 -15.06 -9.52 -9.40
CA VAL A 48 -13.74 -9.93 -9.87
C VAL A 48 -13.51 -11.34 -9.31
N PRO A 49 -13.35 -12.39 -10.15
CA PRO A 49 -12.96 -13.70 -9.64
C PRO A 49 -11.58 -13.51 -9.00
N ARG A 50 -11.54 -13.48 -7.68
CA ARG A 50 -10.28 -13.54 -6.96
C ARG A 50 -9.70 -14.90 -7.27
N ALA A 51 -8.60 -14.95 -7.98
CA ALA A 51 -7.87 -16.19 -8.20
C ALA A 51 -7.44 -16.73 -6.84
N THR A 52 -8.25 -17.61 -6.30
CA THR A 52 -7.99 -18.33 -5.05
C THR A 52 -7.45 -19.69 -5.44
N SER A 53 -6.30 -19.71 -6.08
CA SER A 53 -5.55 -20.96 -6.16
C SER A 53 -4.90 -21.17 -4.80
N GLN A 54 -5.50 -22.04 -3.99
CA GLN A 54 -4.91 -22.53 -2.76
C GLN A 54 -3.98 -23.69 -3.09
N SER A 55 -2.71 -23.57 -2.75
CA SER A 55 -1.81 -24.71 -2.79
C SER A 55 -1.86 -25.46 -1.46
N PRO A 56 -1.98 -26.80 -1.47
CA PRO A 56 -1.81 -27.60 -0.26
C PRO A 56 -0.47 -27.35 0.46
N ALA A 57 0.57 -26.94 -0.29
CA ALA A 57 1.87 -26.61 0.26
C ALA A 57 1.86 -25.37 1.20
N TRP A 58 0.86 -24.51 1.08
CA TRP A 58 0.75 -23.29 1.91
C TRP A 58 -0.04 -23.53 3.20
N ALA A 59 -0.77 -24.64 3.27
CA ALA A 59 -1.63 -24.94 4.41
C ALA A 59 -0.83 -24.92 5.72
N GLY A 60 -1.34 -24.17 6.68
CA GLY A 60 -0.70 -24.08 7.99
C GLY A 60 0.51 -23.14 8.07
N SER A 61 0.80 -22.35 7.04
CA SER A 61 1.91 -21.39 7.05
C SER A 61 1.84 -20.43 8.24
N ARG A 62 3.03 -20.09 8.75
CA ARG A 62 3.21 -19.22 9.92
C ARG A 62 4.30 -18.20 9.65
N VAL A 63 4.32 -17.13 10.45
CA VAL A 63 5.47 -16.21 10.49
C VAL A 63 6.72 -16.98 10.90
N ARG A 64 7.78 -16.83 10.09
CA ARG A 64 9.09 -17.46 10.30
C ARG A 64 10.18 -16.45 10.58
N SER A 65 9.93 -15.17 10.32
CA SER A 65 10.91 -14.12 10.52
C SER A 65 10.27 -12.91 11.20
N TYR A 66 10.98 -12.42 12.21
CA TYR A 66 10.64 -11.17 12.91
C TYR A 66 11.79 -10.20 12.74
N ARG A 67 11.49 -8.94 12.46
CA ARG A 67 12.51 -7.92 12.22
C ARG A 67 12.32 -6.75 13.19
N ARG A 68 13.42 -6.18 13.61
CA ARG A 68 13.40 -5.02 14.52
C ARG A 68 12.69 -3.83 13.84
N LEU A 69 11.71 -3.26 14.51
CA LEU A 69 11.00 -2.05 14.07
C LEU A 69 11.74 -0.81 14.59
N GLY A 70 12.82 -0.44 13.95
CA GLY A 70 13.66 0.67 14.40
C GLY A 70 14.05 0.57 15.89
N ASN A 71 14.01 1.70 16.59
CA ASN A 71 14.31 1.79 18.03
C ASN A 71 13.05 1.65 18.91
N THR A 72 11.94 1.11 18.42
CA THR A 72 10.73 0.87 19.23
C THR A 72 10.87 -0.24 20.25
N GLY A 73 11.90 -1.06 20.15
CA GLY A 73 12.08 -2.26 20.97
C GLY A 73 11.24 -3.45 20.53
N PHE A 74 10.38 -3.29 19.51
CA PHE A 74 9.48 -4.34 19.02
C PHE A 74 10.07 -5.10 17.83
N ALA A 75 9.88 -6.42 17.81
CA ALA A 75 10.18 -7.29 16.69
C ALA A 75 8.87 -7.60 15.95
N MET A 76 8.63 -6.90 14.82
CA MET A 76 7.42 -7.11 14.03
C MET A 76 7.55 -8.33 13.13
N SER A 77 6.44 -9.01 12.88
CA SER A 77 6.34 -10.04 11.85
C SER A 77 6.71 -9.43 10.48
N ASP A 78 7.58 -10.09 9.71
CA ASP A 78 8.06 -9.60 8.41
C ASP A 78 6.91 -9.39 7.41
N ILE A 79 5.87 -10.23 7.49
CA ILE A 79 4.59 -10.06 6.81
C ILE A 79 3.52 -9.82 7.88
N SER A 80 2.91 -8.65 7.84
CA SER A 80 2.02 -8.13 8.87
C SER A 80 0.66 -7.73 8.31
N PHE A 81 -0.30 -7.47 9.21
CA PHE A 81 -1.71 -7.32 8.89
C PHE A 81 -2.08 -5.85 8.59
N GLY A 82 -2.48 -5.57 7.35
CA GLY A 82 -3.17 -4.34 6.96
C GLY A 82 -4.68 -4.52 7.05
N CYS A 83 -5.34 -3.67 7.83
CA CYS A 83 -6.76 -3.80 8.13
C CYS A 83 -7.67 -3.00 7.18
N ALA A 84 -7.19 -2.48 6.04
CA ALA A 84 -7.97 -1.56 5.19
C ALA A 84 -9.32 -2.14 4.72
N ALA A 85 -9.42 -3.46 4.57
CA ALA A 85 -10.65 -4.16 4.17
C ALA A 85 -11.12 -5.18 5.22
N LEU A 86 -10.68 -5.03 6.46
CA LEU A 86 -11.05 -5.94 7.55
C LEU A 86 -12.52 -5.73 7.96
N ASP A 87 -13.31 -6.80 7.87
CA ASP A 87 -14.70 -6.88 8.29
C ASP A 87 -15.00 -8.09 9.22
N LYS A 88 -14.03 -9.02 9.34
CA LYS A 88 -14.21 -10.30 10.07
C LYS A 88 -13.20 -10.45 11.19
N PRO A 89 -13.65 -10.42 12.46
CA PRO A 89 -12.77 -10.56 13.61
C PRO A 89 -12.03 -11.91 13.71
N ASP A 90 -12.62 -13.00 13.18
CA ASP A 90 -12.01 -14.33 13.19
C ASP A 90 -10.72 -14.40 12.37
N VAL A 91 -10.62 -13.60 11.30
CA VAL A 91 -9.39 -13.50 10.48
C VAL A 91 -8.23 -12.92 11.31
N VAL A 92 -8.53 -11.97 12.21
CA VAL A 92 -7.52 -11.41 13.14
C VAL A 92 -7.01 -12.48 14.09
N ARG A 93 -7.90 -13.26 14.71
CA ARG A 93 -7.53 -14.36 15.62
C ARG A 93 -6.64 -15.38 14.92
N ARG A 94 -7.03 -15.76 13.72
CA ARG A 94 -6.25 -16.68 12.89
C ARG A 94 -4.87 -16.11 12.57
N ALA A 95 -4.76 -14.81 12.26
CA ALA A 95 -3.50 -14.14 11.99
C ALA A 95 -2.57 -14.18 13.22
N VAL A 96 -3.08 -13.89 14.41
CA VAL A 96 -2.32 -13.96 15.67
C VAL A 96 -1.86 -15.40 15.95
N GLU A 97 -2.74 -16.40 15.81
CA GLU A 97 -2.38 -17.82 15.94
C GLU A 97 -1.26 -18.24 14.99
N ARG A 98 -1.16 -17.60 13.84
CA ARG A 98 -0.13 -17.84 12.82
C ARG A 98 1.15 -17.02 13.04
N GLY A 99 1.19 -16.19 14.09
CA GLY A 99 2.38 -15.43 14.52
C GLY A 99 2.45 -14.00 14.00
N ILE A 100 1.38 -13.45 13.41
CA ILE A 100 1.35 -12.03 13.08
C ILE A 100 1.21 -11.23 14.37
N THR A 101 2.10 -10.23 14.53
CA THR A 101 2.18 -9.42 15.75
C THR A 101 1.89 -7.93 15.52
N TYR A 102 1.90 -7.46 14.27
CA TYR A 102 1.72 -6.04 13.92
C TYR A 102 0.44 -5.89 13.10
N PHE A 103 -0.44 -4.96 13.52
CA PHE A 103 -1.74 -4.69 12.91
C PHE A 103 -1.89 -3.20 12.64
N ASP A 104 -2.08 -2.83 11.36
CA ASP A 104 -2.26 -1.45 10.93
C ASP A 104 -3.70 -1.17 10.51
N THR A 105 -4.37 -0.28 11.23
CA THR A 105 -5.73 0.16 10.95
C THR A 105 -5.83 1.68 10.85
N SER A 106 -7.02 2.22 10.62
CA SER A 106 -7.33 3.64 10.61
C SER A 106 -8.82 3.87 10.84
N PRO A 107 -9.21 5.00 11.47
CA PRO A 107 -10.63 5.38 11.61
C PRO A 107 -11.37 5.52 10.29
N ASP A 108 -10.71 6.01 9.23
CA ASP A 108 -11.31 6.20 7.90
C ASP A 108 -11.46 4.90 7.09
N TYR A 109 -10.93 3.77 7.60
CA TYR A 109 -11.14 2.47 6.96
C TYR A 109 -12.54 1.94 7.25
N SER A 110 -13.36 1.79 6.19
CA SER A 110 -14.73 1.29 6.29
C SER A 110 -15.59 2.05 7.33
N LEU A 111 -15.45 3.38 7.42
CA LEU A 111 -16.15 4.22 8.40
C LEU A 111 -15.96 3.68 9.84
N ALA A 112 -14.72 3.46 10.22
CA ALA A 112 -14.30 2.88 11.49
C ALA A 112 -14.73 1.40 11.72
N GLY A 113 -15.25 0.73 10.71
CA GLY A 113 -15.59 -0.70 10.76
C GLY A 113 -14.35 -1.56 11.00
N SER A 114 -13.23 -1.20 10.37
CA SER A 114 -11.95 -1.88 10.52
C SER A 114 -11.41 -1.85 11.96
N GLU A 115 -11.47 -0.70 12.66
CA GLU A 115 -11.05 -0.62 14.07
C GLU A 115 -11.96 -1.46 14.99
N ARG A 116 -13.28 -1.47 14.73
CA ARG A 116 -14.22 -2.30 15.50
C ARG A 116 -13.96 -3.80 15.31
N ALA A 117 -13.75 -4.23 14.06
CA ALA A 117 -13.45 -5.63 13.75
C ALA A 117 -12.08 -6.06 14.33
N LEU A 118 -11.07 -5.19 14.28
CA LEU A 118 -9.79 -5.46 14.91
C LEU A 118 -9.94 -5.58 16.44
N GLY A 119 -10.62 -4.61 17.08
CA GLY A 119 -10.88 -4.62 18.53
C GLY A 119 -11.60 -5.86 19.00
N GLU A 120 -12.60 -6.35 18.25
CA GLU A 120 -13.26 -7.60 18.54
C GLU A 120 -12.33 -8.81 18.36
N GLY A 121 -11.54 -8.81 17.30
CA GLY A 121 -10.59 -9.89 17.00
C GLY A 121 -9.49 -10.05 18.05
N ILE A 122 -8.97 -8.95 18.62
CA ILE A 122 -7.93 -9.00 19.66
C ILE A 122 -8.47 -9.16 21.09
N ARG A 123 -9.77 -9.08 21.28
CA ARG A 123 -10.37 -9.17 22.62
C ARG A 123 -9.97 -10.47 23.34
N GLY A 124 -9.40 -10.30 24.55
CA GLY A 124 -8.92 -11.41 25.39
C GLY A 124 -7.57 -11.99 24.99
N LEU A 125 -6.90 -11.44 23.96
CA LEU A 125 -5.50 -11.76 23.66
C LEU A 125 -4.56 -10.92 24.54
N PRO A 126 -3.35 -11.41 24.85
CA PRO A 126 -2.34 -10.62 25.57
C PRO A 126 -1.97 -9.37 24.77
N ARG A 127 -2.38 -8.18 25.24
CA ARG A 127 -2.25 -6.92 24.51
C ARG A 127 -0.79 -6.52 24.24
N ASP A 128 0.09 -6.84 25.15
CA ASP A 128 1.53 -6.57 25.11
C ASP A 128 2.30 -7.40 24.07
N THR A 129 1.71 -8.46 23.57
CA THR A 129 2.26 -9.28 22.47
C THR A 129 1.94 -8.72 21.09
N LEU A 130 1.05 -7.73 21.01
CA LEU A 130 0.56 -7.14 19.78
C LEU A 130 1.02 -5.68 19.64
N PHE A 131 1.38 -5.28 18.43
CA PHE A 131 1.69 -3.91 18.07
C PHE A 131 0.53 -3.34 17.24
N ILE A 132 -0.29 -2.51 17.88
CA ILE A 132 -1.51 -1.95 17.28
C ILE A 132 -1.26 -0.52 16.84
N VAL A 133 -1.52 -0.29 15.56
CA VAL A 133 -1.29 0.99 14.89
C VAL A 133 -2.59 1.56 14.37
N SER A 134 -2.83 2.84 14.64
CA SER A 134 -3.90 3.62 14.02
C SER A 134 -3.38 4.96 13.50
N LYS A 135 -4.26 5.87 13.11
CA LYS A 135 -3.88 7.10 12.40
C LYS A 135 -4.61 8.33 12.97
N PHE A 136 -4.02 9.52 12.81
CA PHE A 136 -4.67 10.79 13.10
C PHE A 136 -5.74 11.10 12.05
N CYS A 137 -6.89 10.44 12.19
CA CYS A 137 -8.04 10.54 11.32
C CYS A 137 -9.33 10.52 12.14
N THR A 138 -10.42 10.87 11.48
CA THR A 138 -11.79 10.51 11.89
C THR A 138 -12.35 9.45 10.94
N GLU A 139 -13.54 8.95 11.21
CA GLU A 139 -14.24 8.04 10.29
C GLU A 139 -14.59 8.68 8.94
N HIS A 140 -14.54 10.01 8.87
CA HIS A 140 -14.81 10.79 7.66
C HIS A 140 -13.56 11.20 6.88
N GLY A 141 -12.35 10.90 7.40
CA GLY A 141 -11.08 11.17 6.73
C GLY A 141 -10.04 11.84 7.63
N HIS A 142 -9.06 12.44 6.96
CA HIS A 142 -7.91 13.03 7.62
C HIS A 142 -8.28 14.31 8.40
N LEU A 143 -7.62 14.52 9.53
CA LEU A 143 -7.73 15.78 10.28
C LEU A 143 -7.01 16.89 9.52
N ALA A 144 -7.57 18.10 9.51
CA ALA A 144 -6.95 19.27 8.91
C ALA A 144 -5.72 19.75 9.70
N ASN A 145 -4.83 20.52 9.05
CA ASN A 145 -3.60 21.02 9.67
C ASN A 145 -3.86 22.01 10.83
N ASP A 146 -5.03 22.63 10.85
CA ASP A 146 -5.48 23.59 11.86
C ASP A 146 -6.45 22.97 12.90
N THR A 147 -6.69 21.65 12.83
CA THR A 147 -7.58 20.98 13.80
C THR A 147 -7.10 21.24 15.22
N PRO A 148 -7.95 21.74 16.13
CA PRO A 148 -7.55 22.01 17.51
C PRO A 148 -6.97 20.78 18.20
N VAL A 149 -5.94 20.98 19.03
CA VAL A 149 -5.24 19.89 19.75
C VAL A 149 -6.19 18.98 20.52
N LYS A 150 -7.23 19.56 21.18
CA LYS A 150 -8.26 18.79 21.91
C LYS A 150 -9.02 17.82 21.00
N ASP A 151 -9.30 18.22 19.75
CA ASP A 151 -10.07 17.44 18.81
C ASP A 151 -9.19 16.33 18.16
N VAL A 152 -7.90 16.61 17.97
CA VAL A 152 -6.91 15.59 17.59
C VAL A 152 -6.81 14.51 18.67
N ILE A 153 -6.73 14.89 19.94
CA ILE A 153 -6.71 13.96 21.08
C ILE A 153 -8.01 13.15 21.12
N ALA A 154 -9.17 13.81 20.99
CA ALA A 154 -10.46 13.15 21.02
C ALA A 154 -10.63 12.11 19.90
N ALA A 155 -10.06 12.36 18.71
CA ALA A 155 -10.07 11.40 17.61
C ALA A 155 -9.30 10.12 17.96
N VAL A 156 -8.11 10.22 18.57
CA VAL A 156 -7.33 9.06 19.02
C VAL A 156 -8.05 8.32 20.16
N GLU A 157 -8.63 9.04 21.11
CA GLU A 157 -9.41 8.43 22.18
C GLU A 157 -10.66 7.67 21.65
N ALA A 158 -11.26 8.17 20.58
CA ALA A 158 -12.34 7.46 19.89
C ALA A 158 -11.81 6.15 19.26
N SER A 159 -10.61 6.15 18.67
CA SER A 159 -9.95 4.92 18.19
C SER A 159 -9.71 3.92 19.30
N LEU A 160 -9.19 4.35 20.45
CA LEU A 160 -8.98 3.49 21.62
C LEU A 160 -10.27 2.82 22.08
N ARG A 161 -11.38 3.58 22.15
CA ARG A 161 -12.71 3.02 22.50
C ARG A 161 -13.17 1.98 21.48
N ARG A 162 -13.01 2.22 20.17
CA ARG A 162 -13.42 1.26 19.12
C ARG A 162 -12.57 0.00 19.13
N LEU A 163 -11.28 0.14 19.39
CA LEU A 163 -10.33 -0.96 19.51
C LEU A 163 -10.45 -1.73 20.84
N GLY A 164 -11.09 -1.14 21.87
CA GLY A 164 -11.20 -1.75 23.19
C GLY A 164 -9.86 -1.93 23.90
N THR A 165 -8.96 -0.95 23.76
CA THR A 165 -7.61 -0.95 24.35
C THR A 165 -7.28 0.41 24.97
N ASP A 166 -6.41 0.42 25.99
CA ASP A 166 -6.03 1.62 26.70
C ASP A 166 -4.93 2.42 25.98
N TYR A 167 -4.20 1.79 25.06
CA TYR A 167 -3.10 2.42 24.33
C TYR A 167 -2.95 1.90 22.91
N LEU A 168 -2.43 2.77 22.03
CA LEU A 168 -1.84 2.41 20.75
C LEU A 168 -0.33 2.30 20.89
N ASP A 169 0.27 1.34 20.19
CA ASP A 169 1.74 1.30 20.11
C ASP A 169 2.26 2.41 19.19
N LEU A 170 1.55 2.69 18.10
CA LEU A 170 1.95 3.74 17.16
C LEU A 170 0.71 4.47 16.62
N VAL A 171 0.85 5.77 16.40
CA VAL A 171 -0.10 6.55 15.59
C VAL A 171 0.62 7.20 14.43
N HIS A 172 0.07 7.07 13.20
CA HIS A 172 0.61 7.72 12.02
C HIS A 172 -0.06 9.07 11.73
N ILE A 173 0.73 10.05 11.28
CA ILE A 173 0.18 11.12 10.46
C ILE A 173 -0.12 10.50 9.10
N HIS A 174 -1.38 10.51 8.65
CA HIS A 174 -1.87 9.70 7.55
C HIS A 174 -1.69 10.38 6.20
N ALA A 175 -1.17 9.63 5.22
CA ALA A 175 -1.08 9.99 3.80
C ALA A 175 -0.52 11.40 3.56
N VAL A 176 0.59 11.71 4.21
CA VAL A 176 1.22 13.03 4.16
C VAL A 176 1.78 13.28 2.76
N ASN A 177 1.46 14.45 2.20
CA ASN A 177 1.84 14.90 0.87
C ASN A 177 2.67 16.19 0.85
N ASP A 178 2.86 16.84 2.00
CA ASP A 178 3.63 18.07 2.13
C ASP A 178 4.30 18.20 3.50
N LEU A 179 5.24 19.14 3.64
CA LEU A 179 5.97 19.35 4.88
C LEU A 179 5.16 20.08 5.94
N ASP A 180 4.19 20.91 5.57
CA ASP A 180 3.33 21.63 6.52
C ASP A 180 2.47 20.63 7.27
N ARG A 181 1.93 19.62 6.54
CA ARG A 181 1.20 18.53 7.17
C ARG A 181 2.10 17.66 8.04
N LEU A 182 3.30 17.32 7.55
CA LEU A 182 4.27 16.52 8.30
C LEU A 182 4.63 17.15 9.64
N MET A 183 4.80 18.47 9.66
CA MET A 183 5.31 19.23 10.80
C MET A 183 4.23 20.04 11.52
N ALA A 184 2.94 19.77 11.26
CA ALA A 184 1.82 20.48 11.89
C ALA A 184 1.92 20.48 13.41
N ALA A 185 2.10 21.67 14.00
CA ALA A 185 2.41 21.85 15.43
C ALA A 185 1.34 21.25 16.35
N ASN A 186 0.07 21.40 16.00
CA ASN A 186 -1.08 20.85 16.74
C ASN A 186 -1.05 19.32 16.81
N ILE A 187 -0.64 18.64 15.75
CA ILE A 187 -0.52 17.18 15.69
C ILE A 187 0.62 16.70 16.60
N HIS A 188 1.78 17.37 16.53
CA HIS A 188 2.93 17.05 17.38
C HIS A 188 2.66 17.35 18.85
N GLU A 189 1.94 18.45 19.16
CA GLU A 189 1.52 18.75 20.53
C GLU A 189 0.53 17.71 21.05
N ALA A 190 -0.47 17.34 20.25
CA ALA A 190 -1.44 16.31 20.60
C ALA A 190 -0.74 14.96 20.87
N PHE A 191 0.22 14.57 20.00
CA PHE A 191 1.03 13.38 20.23
C PHE A 191 1.78 13.44 21.56
N GLY A 192 2.43 14.56 21.87
CA GLY A 192 3.14 14.75 23.15
C GLY A 192 2.22 14.50 24.34
N ARG A 193 1.05 15.13 24.35
CA ARG A 193 0.04 14.97 25.42
C ARG A 193 -0.50 13.52 25.51
N LEU A 194 -0.75 12.87 24.38
CA LEU A 194 -1.20 11.47 24.33
C LEU A 194 -0.12 10.52 24.85
N ARG A 195 1.14 10.76 24.50
CA ARG A 195 2.26 9.98 24.99
C ARG A 195 2.45 10.13 26.50
N ASP A 196 2.41 11.36 26.99
CA ASP A 196 2.57 11.66 28.43
C ASP A 196 1.41 11.07 29.26
N ALA A 197 0.22 10.91 28.64
CA ALA A 197 -0.93 10.22 29.22
C ALA A 197 -0.88 8.69 29.06
N GLY A 198 0.18 8.13 28.44
CA GLY A 198 0.32 6.69 28.22
C GLY A 198 -0.60 6.10 27.15
N LYS A 199 -1.30 6.94 26.37
CA LYS A 199 -2.29 6.50 25.36
C LYS A 199 -1.68 6.15 24.00
N VAL A 200 -0.48 6.67 23.69
CA VAL A 200 0.27 6.37 22.46
C VAL A 200 1.75 6.28 22.81
N ARG A 201 2.44 5.25 22.30
CA ARG A 201 3.88 5.09 22.56
C ARG A 201 4.75 5.79 21.55
N PHE A 202 4.46 5.61 20.25
CA PHE A 202 5.32 6.04 19.15
C PHE A 202 4.56 6.87 18.11
N LEU A 203 5.28 7.78 17.45
CA LEU A 203 4.79 8.56 16.32
C LEU A 203 5.37 8.01 15.01
N GLY A 204 4.53 7.86 14.02
CA GLY A 204 4.92 7.52 12.66
C GLY A 204 4.30 8.45 11.61
N VAL A 205 4.70 8.26 10.37
CA VAL A 205 4.13 8.92 9.20
C VAL A 205 3.93 7.93 8.08
N SER A 206 2.83 8.07 7.32
CA SER A 206 2.59 7.29 6.12
C SER A 206 2.48 8.18 4.89
N SER A 207 3.04 7.74 3.75
CA SER A 207 2.87 8.41 2.47
C SER A 207 2.91 7.44 1.29
N HIS A 208 2.17 7.81 0.24
CA HIS A 208 2.14 7.14 -1.06
C HIS A 208 1.88 8.17 -2.19
N THR A 209 2.06 9.44 -1.90
CA THR A 209 1.84 10.59 -2.79
C THR A 209 3.09 10.88 -3.61
N PRO A 210 3.03 11.75 -4.62
CA PRO A 210 4.18 12.20 -5.40
C PRO A 210 5.34 12.75 -4.55
N ASP A 211 5.02 13.47 -3.45
CA ASP A 211 6.02 14.08 -2.57
C ASP A 211 6.63 13.13 -1.53
N LEU A 212 6.33 11.84 -1.65
CA LEU A 212 6.76 10.79 -0.73
C LEU A 212 8.27 10.84 -0.43
N GLU A 213 9.12 11.07 -1.43
CA GLU A 213 10.57 11.12 -1.21
C GLU A 213 10.96 12.29 -0.29
N THR A 214 10.47 13.49 -0.58
CA THR A 214 10.73 14.71 0.21
C THR A 214 10.20 14.55 1.63
N VAL A 215 8.96 14.09 1.77
CA VAL A 215 8.31 13.89 3.06
C VAL A 215 9.07 12.86 3.91
N MET A 216 9.43 11.71 3.34
CA MET A 216 10.10 10.65 4.09
C MET A 216 11.52 11.01 4.46
N ARG A 217 12.25 11.71 3.59
CA ARG A 217 13.58 12.25 3.89
C ARG A 217 13.50 13.19 5.08
N HIS A 218 12.58 14.15 5.06
CA HIS A 218 12.40 15.11 6.15
C HIS A 218 11.96 14.42 7.45
N ALA A 219 11.05 13.47 7.38
CA ALA A 219 10.60 12.70 8.53
C ALA A 219 11.78 12.01 9.24
N VAL A 220 12.63 11.30 8.47
CA VAL A 220 13.83 10.63 8.99
C VAL A 220 14.81 11.63 9.58
N ASP A 221 14.99 12.79 8.94
CA ASP A 221 15.98 13.79 9.36
C ASP A 221 15.56 14.60 10.59
N SER A 222 14.26 14.81 10.77
CA SER A 222 13.70 15.60 11.89
C SER A 222 13.94 14.97 13.26
N GLY A 223 14.20 13.65 13.33
CA GLY A 223 14.31 12.91 14.59
C GLY A 223 13.02 12.80 15.40
N ARG A 224 11.87 13.19 14.82
CA ARG A 224 10.56 13.19 15.51
C ARG A 224 9.78 11.89 15.32
N PHE A 225 10.09 11.13 14.27
CA PHE A 225 9.35 9.94 13.89
C PHE A 225 10.11 8.66 14.21
N HIS A 226 9.39 7.68 14.74
CA HIS A 226 9.93 6.36 15.11
C HIS A 226 9.78 5.36 13.96
N VAL A 227 8.76 5.56 13.12
CA VAL A 227 8.44 4.67 12.00
C VAL A 227 7.99 5.49 10.80
N ILE A 228 8.47 5.12 9.61
CA ILE A 228 7.94 5.58 8.33
C ILE A 228 7.22 4.41 7.65
N MET A 229 6.02 4.66 7.11
CA MET A 229 5.27 3.69 6.32
C MET A 229 5.13 4.20 4.89
N VAL A 230 5.64 3.46 3.92
CA VAL A 230 5.80 3.93 2.54
C VAL A 230 5.23 2.96 1.53
N ALA A 231 4.68 3.49 0.43
CA ALA A 231 4.36 2.67 -0.73
C ALA A 231 5.66 2.15 -1.34
N TYR A 232 5.90 0.84 -1.20
CA TYR A 232 7.11 0.19 -1.70
C TYR A 232 6.80 -1.18 -2.28
N ASN A 233 7.08 -1.33 -3.58
CA ASN A 233 6.89 -2.56 -4.34
C ASN A 233 7.83 -2.56 -5.55
N PHE A 234 7.89 -3.65 -6.29
CA PHE A 234 8.80 -3.81 -7.44
C PHE A 234 8.58 -2.79 -8.59
N LYS A 235 7.48 -2.00 -8.55
CA LYS A 235 7.16 -0.90 -9.48
C LYS A 235 7.30 0.48 -8.85
N SER A 236 7.86 0.59 -7.65
CA SER A 236 7.98 1.88 -6.97
C SER A 236 8.92 2.84 -7.69
N TRP A 237 8.57 4.09 -7.64
CA TRP A 237 9.33 5.22 -8.15
C TRP A 237 9.14 6.42 -7.21
N PRO A 238 10.16 7.18 -6.86
CA PRO A 238 11.60 6.95 -7.14
C PRO A 238 12.20 5.80 -6.31
N ASP A 239 13.52 5.57 -6.45
CA ASP A 239 14.25 4.60 -5.62
C ASP A 239 14.41 5.12 -4.20
N LEU A 240 13.76 4.45 -3.24
CA LEU A 240 13.74 4.84 -1.82
C LEU A 240 14.85 4.19 -0.99
N THR A 241 15.73 3.39 -1.59
CA THR A 241 16.72 2.60 -0.83
C THR A 241 17.69 3.47 -0.02
N THR A 242 18.03 4.65 -0.52
CA THR A 242 18.87 5.61 0.22
C THR A 242 18.17 6.13 1.47
N ILE A 243 16.88 6.42 1.39
CA ILE A 243 16.08 6.87 2.54
C ILE A 243 15.95 5.74 3.56
N PHE A 244 15.73 4.49 3.11
CA PHE A 244 15.61 3.35 4.01
C PHE A 244 16.91 3.08 4.78
N ARG A 245 18.05 3.11 4.08
CA ARG A 245 19.37 3.00 4.74
C ARG A 245 19.58 4.11 5.78
N ARG A 246 19.19 5.34 5.45
CA ARG A 246 19.28 6.47 6.39
C ARG A 246 18.34 6.30 7.57
N ALA A 247 17.11 5.83 7.36
CA ALA A 247 16.16 5.50 8.41
C ALA A 247 16.72 4.42 9.34
N HIS A 248 17.26 3.34 8.78
CA HIS A 248 17.91 2.27 9.53
C HIS A 248 19.05 2.82 10.40
N GLY A 249 19.95 3.62 9.82
CA GLY A 249 21.08 4.23 10.56
C GLY A 249 20.67 5.18 11.69
N ARG A 250 19.43 5.70 11.63
CA ARG A 250 18.86 6.57 12.68
C ARG A 250 17.91 5.83 13.63
N GLY A 251 17.75 4.53 13.46
CA GLY A 251 16.85 3.71 14.26
C GLY A 251 15.36 3.97 13.99
N VAL A 252 15.03 4.51 12.82
CA VAL A 252 13.64 4.67 12.35
C VAL A 252 13.21 3.40 11.63
N GLY A 253 12.09 2.80 12.07
CA GLY A 253 11.54 1.60 11.43
C GLY A 253 10.96 1.92 10.05
N VAL A 254 11.13 1.02 9.10
CA VAL A 254 10.56 1.15 7.74
C VAL A 254 9.54 0.05 7.51
N VAL A 255 8.29 0.45 7.31
CA VAL A 255 7.18 -0.47 6.99
C VAL A 255 6.74 -0.24 5.55
N ALA A 256 6.74 -1.29 4.74
CA ALA A 256 6.28 -1.23 3.37
C ALA A 256 4.78 -1.47 3.28
N MET A 257 4.06 -0.64 2.51
CA MET A 257 2.66 -0.84 2.15
C MET A 257 2.47 -0.85 0.64
N LYS A 258 1.26 -1.19 0.16
CA LYS A 258 0.93 -1.30 -1.29
C LYS A 258 1.88 -2.23 -2.04
N THR A 259 2.29 -3.30 -1.38
CA THR A 259 3.32 -4.24 -1.83
C THR A 259 2.88 -5.10 -3.01
N LEU A 260 1.58 -5.33 -3.18
CA LEU A 260 1.01 -6.16 -4.24
C LEU A 260 0.73 -5.42 -5.55
N LYS A 261 0.68 -4.09 -5.53
CA LYS A 261 0.47 -3.26 -6.74
C LYS A 261 -0.53 -3.83 -7.75
N GLY A 262 -1.77 -3.99 -7.32
CA GLY A 262 -2.82 -4.49 -8.21
C GLY A 262 -2.77 -5.99 -8.52
N ALA A 263 -2.25 -6.82 -7.62
CA ALA A 263 -2.19 -8.29 -7.75
C ALA A 263 -3.54 -8.97 -8.03
N GLN A 264 -4.63 -8.24 -7.98
CA GLN A 264 -5.98 -8.70 -8.32
C GLN A 264 -6.42 -8.22 -9.71
N HIS A 265 -5.48 -7.77 -10.55
CA HIS A 265 -5.76 -7.37 -11.91
C HIS A 265 -6.41 -8.53 -12.69
N THR A 266 -7.46 -8.23 -13.48
CA THR A 266 -8.21 -9.24 -14.21
C THR A 266 -7.36 -10.04 -15.20
N GLN A 267 -6.32 -9.45 -15.78
CA GLN A 267 -5.35 -10.13 -16.64
C GLN A 267 -4.51 -11.20 -15.92
N LEU A 268 -4.54 -11.23 -14.59
CA LEU A 268 -3.92 -12.30 -13.81
C LEU A 268 -4.80 -13.53 -13.65
N ALA A 269 -6.05 -13.50 -14.12
CA ALA A 269 -6.94 -14.66 -14.06
C ALA A 269 -6.34 -15.90 -14.73
N ASP A 270 -5.56 -15.68 -15.81
CA ASP A 270 -4.85 -16.74 -16.53
C ASP A 270 -3.44 -17.02 -15.96
N PHE A 271 -3.06 -16.29 -14.91
CA PHE A 271 -1.77 -16.39 -14.27
C PHE A 271 -1.85 -17.37 -13.11
N THR A 272 -1.93 -18.65 -13.45
CA THR A 272 -1.99 -19.71 -12.45
C THR A 272 -0.66 -19.75 -11.69
N PRO A 273 -0.65 -19.51 -10.37
CA PRO A 273 0.55 -19.75 -9.57
C PRO A 273 0.95 -21.22 -9.71
N THR A 274 2.24 -21.48 -9.62
CA THR A 274 2.71 -22.85 -9.46
C THR A 274 2.26 -23.36 -8.08
N GLU A 275 2.32 -24.68 -7.85
CA GLU A 275 1.97 -25.26 -6.54
C GLU A 275 2.79 -24.68 -5.36
N ARG A 276 3.87 -23.98 -5.64
CA ARG A 276 4.83 -23.50 -4.64
C ARG A 276 5.02 -21.98 -4.62
N GLU A 277 4.50 -21.25 -5.61
CA GLU A 277 4.80 -19.82 -5.76
C GLU A 277 3.58 -19.07 -6.27
N SER A 278 3.22 -17.99 -5.56
CA SER A 278 2.23 -17.03 -6.03
C SER A 278 2.88 -15.68 -6.32
N PHE A 279 2.19 -14.85 -7.13
CA PHE A 279 2.62 -13.47 -7.35
C PHE A 279 2.77 -12.70 -6.03
N ALA A 280 1.84 -12.90 -5.07
CA ALA A 280 1.91 -12.24 -3.77
C ALA A 280 3.19 -12.61 -3.02
N GLN A 281 3.55 -13.89 -3.00
CA GLN A 281 4.76 -14.38 -2.37
C GLN A 281 6.02 -13.80 -3.01
N ALA A 282 6.10 -13.76 -4.35
CA ALA A 282 7.20 -13.14 -5.07
C ALA A 282 7.33 -11.65 -4.75
N ALA A 283 6.21 -10.91 -4.73
CA ALA A 283 6.19 -9.49 -4.39
C ALA A 283 6.66 -9.22 -2.95
N PHE A 284 6.25 -10.04 -2.00
CA PHE A 284 6.69 -9.91 -0.59
C PHE A 284 8.17 -10.22 -0.45
N LYS A 285 8.66 -11.30 -1.05
CA LYS A 285 10.08 -11.66 -1.04
C LYS A 285 10.93 -10.54 -1.67
N TRP A 286 10.44 -9.89 -2.72
CA TRP A 286 11.11 -8.74 -3.31
C TRP A 286 11.21 -7.56 -2.32
N VAL A 287 10.12 -7.18 -1.66
CA VAL A 287 10.11 -6.12 -0.65
C VAL A 287 11.05 -6.45 0.50
N LEU A 288 10.97 -7.66 1.03
CA LEU A 288 11.74 -8.13 2.17
C LEU A 288 13.21 -8.44 1.84
N SER A 289 13.58 -8.52 0.57
CA SER A 289 14.98 -8.61 0.15
C SER A 289 15.78 -7.34 0.44
N ASN A 290 15.10 -6.22 0.74
CA ASN A 290 15.74 -5.03 1.27
C ASN A 290 15.95 -5.19 2.79
N PRO A 291 17.21 -5.24 3.29
CA PRO A 291 17.49 -5.45 4.70
C PRO A 291 17.07 -4.28 5.58
N ASP A 292 16.95 -3.08 5.01
CA ASP A 292 16.55 -1.87 5.73
C ASP A 292 15.02 -1.76 5.93
N VAL A 293 14.23 -2.68 5.34
CA VAL A 293 12.77 -2.78 5.56
C VAL A 293 12.51 -3.65 6.78
N SER A 294 11.84 -3.09 7.79
CA SER A 294 11.47 -3.80 9.02
C SER A 294 10.38 -4.85 8.78
N GLY A 295 9.48 -4.60 7.86
CA GLY A 295 8.40 -5.51 7.48
C GLY A 295 7.44 -4.85 6.50
N LEU A 296 6.42 -5.60 6.12
CA LEU A 296 5.37 -5.10 5.24
C LEU A 296 3.98 -5.32 5.85
N VAL A 297 3.04 -4.46 5.46
CA VAL A 297 1.62 -4.66 5.73
C VAL A 297 0.88 -4.97 4.43
N VAL A 298 -0.01 -5.95 4.49
CA VAL A 298 -0.87 -6.34 3.37
C VAL A 298 -2.30 -6.53 3.87
N SER A 299 -3.30 -6.10 3.09
CA SER A 299 -4.71 -6.32 3.44
C SER A 299 -5.03 -7.81 3.42
N ILE A 300 -5.57 -8.31 4.54
CA ILE A 300 -6.01 -9.68 4.71
C ILE A 300 -7.51 -9.66 5.04
N GLU A 301 -8.31 -10.30 4.20
CA GLU A 301 -9.77 -10.34 4.30
C GLU A 301 -10.30 -11.75 4.58
N ARG A 302 -9.45 -12.78 4.37
CA ARG A 302 -9.84 -14.19 4.44
C ARG A 302 -8.71 -15.04 4.98
N ASN A 303 -9.06 -16.13 5.64
CA ASN A 303 -8.12 -17.07 6.24
C ASN A 303 -7.16 -17.71 5.23
N GLU A 304 -7.62 -17.94 3.99
CA GLU A 304 -6.81 -18.53 2.92
C GLU A 304 -5.63 -17.62 2.52
N GLN A 305 -5.83 -16.30 2.59
CA GLN A 305 -4.74 -15.35 2.32
C GLN A 305 -3.64 -15.41 3.37
N ILE A 306 -3.96 -15.76 4.61
CA ILE A 306 -2.97 -15.95 5.67
C ILE A 306 -2.03 -17.08 5.29
N ASP A 307 -2.55 -18.23 4.89
CA ASP A 307 -1.76 -19.39 4.51
C ASP A 307 -0.87 -19.10 3.28
N GLU A 308 -1.43 -18.45 2.24
CA GLU A 308 -0.67 -18.02 1.05
C GLU A 308 0.45 -17.04 1.40
N TYR A 309 0.11 -15.97 2.12
CA TYR A 309 1.04 -14.86 2.36
C TYR A 309 2.17 -15.25 3.30
N LEU A 310 1.85 -15.94 4.38
CA LEU A 310 2.85 -16.36 5.36
C LEU A 310 3.78 -17.47 4.85
N TYR A 311 3.42 -18.14 3.76
CA TYR A 311 4.34 -19.08 3.13
C TYR A 311 5.65 -18.40 2.68
N ALA A 312 5.58 -17.11 2.29
CA ALA A 312 6.75 -16.30 1.92
C ALA A 312 7.58 -15.80 3.11
N SER A 313 7.05 -15.85 4.35
CA SER A 313 7.75 -15.33 5.53
C SER A 313 9.09 -16.03 5.74
N GLY A 314 10.14 -15.24 5.94
CA GLY A 314 11.51 -15.75 6.15
C GLY A 314 12.17 -16.36 4.92
N GLN A 315 11.54 -16.31 3.74
CA GLN A 315 12.12 -16.83 2.51
C GLN A 315 12.92 -15.78 1.75
N ALA A 316 13.99 -16.18 1.10
CA ALA A 316 14.77 -15.34 0.21
C ALA A 316 14.09 -15.19 -1.17
N LEU A 317 14.34 -14.06 -1.83
CA LEU A 317 13.96 -13.85 -3.23
C LEU A 317 14.77 -14.77 -4.14
N GLY A 318 14.09 -15.61 -4.92
CA GLY A 318 14.70 -16.54 -5.86
C GLY A 318 14.53 -16.13 -7.33
N PRO A 319 15.25 -16.81 -8.26
CA PRO A 319 15.14 -16.52 -9.70
C PRO A 319 13.71 -16.67 -10.25
N ASN A 320 12.95 -17.65 -9.77
CA ASN A 320 11.56 -17.85 -10.18
C ASN A 320 10.67 -16.69 -9.76
N ASP A 321 10.90 -16.14 -8.56
CA ASP A 321 10.16 -14.96 -8.10
C ASP A 321 10.43 -13.76 -9.01
N VAL A 322 11.69 -13.54 -9.40
CA VAL A 322 12.08 -12.45 -10.31
C VAL A 322 11.40 -12.63 -11.67
N ALA A 323 11.47 -13.83 -12.27
CA ALA A 323 10.81 -14.12 -13.55
C ALA A 323 9.29 -13.90 -13.50
N LEU A 324 8.67 -14.25 -12.37
CA LEU A 324 7.24 -14.05 -12.11
C LEU A 324 6.89 -12.57 -12.05
N LEU A 325 7.68 -11.76 -11.34
CA LEU A 325 7.51 -10.31 -11.25
C LEU A 325 7.73 -9.62 -12.60
N GLU A 326 8.71 -10.03 -13.39
CA GLU A 326 8.95 -9.51 -14.74
C GLU A 326 7.79 -9.83 -15.69
N LYS A 327 7.23 -11.05 -15.62
CA LYS A 327 6.06 -11.41 -16.41
C LYS A 327 4.86 -10.53 -16.03
N TYR A 328 4.63 -10.34 -14.76
CA TYR A 328 3.58 -9.45 -14.26
C TYR A 328 3.80 -8.01 -14.71
N ASP A 329 5.04 -7.52 -14.64
CA ASP A 329 5.40 -6.18 -15.08
C ASP A 329 5.03 -5.92 -16.55
N ARG A 330 5.30 -6.88 -17.43
CA ARG A 330 4.92 -6.79 -18.84
C ARG A 330 3.40 -6.72 -19.04
N LEU A 331 2.62 -7.46 -18.23
CA LEU A 331 1.16 -7.46 -18.32
C LEU A 331 0.55 -6.10 -17.92
N ILE A 332 1.11 -5.43 -16.91
CA ILE A 332 0.52 -4.23 -16.32
C ILE A 332 1.29 -2.93 -16.65
N ALA A 333 2.27 -2.98 -17.53
CA ALA A 333 3.18 -1.87 -17.78
C ALA A 333 2.46 -0.53 -18.07
N ARG A 334 1.32 -0.58 -18.78
CA ARG A 334 0.49 0.58 -19.14
C ARG A 334 -0.82 0.68 -18.34
N ASP A 335 -0.96 -0.08 -17.25
CA ASP A 335 -2.22 -0.07 -16.50
C ASP A 335 -2.15 0.75 -15.21
N TYR A 336 -1.00 0.78 -14.55
CA TYR A 336 -0.89 1.40 -13.23
C TYR A 336 0.06 2.59 -13.20
N CYS A 337 -0.42 3.70 -12.64
CA CYS A 337 0.41 4.82 -12.24
C CYS A 337 1.44 4.38 -11.17
N ARG A 338 2.63 5.01 -11.18
CA ARG A 338 3.68 4.70 -10.18
C ARG A 338 3.48 5.59 -8.95
N PRO A 339 3.36 5.00 -7.75
CA PRO A 339 3.34 5.79 -6.51
C PRO A 339 4.59 6.69 -6.44
N GLY A 340 4.40 7.93 -6.03
CA GLY A 340 5.49 8.89 -5.86
C GLY A 340 6.01 9.52 -7.17
N CYS A 341 5.38 9.28 -8.34
CA CYS A 341 5.83 9.87 -9.62
C CYS A 341 5.42 11.33 -9.75
N GLY A 342 4.15 11.64 -9.88
CA GLY A 342 3.61 13.01 -9.98
C GLY A 342 3.95 13.81 -11.24
N ALA A 343 4.77 13.30 -12.17
CA ALA A 343 5.32 14.06 -13.31
C ALA A 343 4.27 14.71 -14.24
N CYS A 344 3.04 14.22 -14.20
CA CYS A 344 1.96 14.75 -15.05
C CYS A 344 1.03 15.76 -14.33
N LEU A 345 1.20 15.97 -13.02
CA LEU A 345 0.27 16.80 -12.24
C LEU A 345 0.33 18.26 -12.67
N ASP A 346 1.54 18.83 -12.77
CA ASP A 346 1.74 20.23 -13.17
C ASP A 346 1.33 20.52 -14.62
N ALA A 347 1.27 19.48 -15.46
CA ALA A 347 0.84 19.61 -16.84
C ALA A 347 -0.69 19.61 -16.98
N CYS A 348 -1.45 19.30 -15.93
CA CYS A 348 -2.91 19.26 -16.00
C CYS A 348 -3.51 20.67 -15.88
N PRO A 349 -4.17 21.22 -16.94
CA PRO A 349 -4.74 22.58 -16.89
C PRO A 349 -5.92 22.70 -15.92
N TYR A 350 -6.49 21.60 -15.48
CA TYR A 350 -7.63 21.54 -14.56
C TYR A 350 -7.24 21.09 -13.15
N GLY A 351 -5.95 20.86 -12.88
CA GLY A 351 -5.48 20.40 -11.56
C GLY A 351 -6.05 19.06 -11.11
N VAL A 352 -6.43 18.18 -12.05
CA VAL A 352 -6.95 16.84 -11.72
C VAL A 352 -5.86 16.04 -10.99
N PRO A 353 -6.13 15.49 -9.79
CA PRO A 353 -5.18 14.64 -9.08
C PRO A 353 -5.09 13.27 -9.75
N VAL A 354 -4.33 13.22 -10.85
CA VAL A 354 -4.23 12.07 -11.78
C VAL A 354 -3.88 10.78 -11.05
N ASP A 355 -2.92 10.81 -10.14
CA ASP A 355 -2.45 9.67 -9.38
C ASP A 355 -3.53 9.14 -8.42
N ASP A 356 -4.30 10.00 -7.79
CA ASP A 356 -5.41 9.65 -6.91
C ASP A 356 -6.56 9.01 -7.70
N VAL A 357 -6.97 9.64 -8.79
CA VAL A 357 -8.05 9.10 -9.65
C VAL A 357 -7.66 7.72 -10.19
N MET A 358 -6.42 7.56 -10.68
CA MET A 358 -5.89 6.27 -11.13
C MET A 358 -5.90 5.21 -10.01
N ARG A 359 -5.58 5.62 -8.79
CA ARG A 359 -5.60 4.73 -7.62
C ARG A 359 -7.02 4.33 -7.23
N HIS A 360 -7.96 5.28 -7.22
CA HIS A 360 -9.36 4.99 -6.93
C HIS A 360 -9.95 4.05 -7.99
N ALA A 361 -9.64 4.27 -9.27
CA ALA A 361 -10.02 3.37 -10.34
C ALA A 361 -9.48 1.95 -10.12
N MET A 362 -8.22 1.80 -9.73
CA MET A 362 -7.61 0.51 -9.41
C MET A 362 -8.33 -0.18 -8.23
N TYR A 363 -8.72 0.56 -7.18
CA TYR A 363 -9.47 0.00 -6.05
C TYR A 363 -10.82 -0.57 -6.49
N ALA A 364 -11.56 0.15 -7.35
CA ALA A 364 -12.84 -0.31 -7.86
C ALA A 364 -12.69 -1.53 -8.78
N GLN A 365 -11.78 -1.45 -9.75
CA GLN A 365 -11.68 -2.43 -10.84
C GLN A 365 -10.95 -3.72 -10.44
N HIS A 366 -9.93 -3.61 -9.57
CA HIS A 366 -9.02 -4.72 -9.30
C HIS A 366 -9.05 -5.24 -7.86
N TYR A 367 -9.56 -4.44 -6.91
CA TYR A 367 -9.71 -4.88 -5.53
C TYR A 367 -11.17 -5.13 -5.11
N GLY A 368 -12.13 -4.77 -5.98
CA GLY A 368 -13.56 -4.92 -5.67
C GLY A 368 -14.07 -3.93 -4.61
N TRP A 369 -13.32 -2.86 -4.33
CA TRP A 369 -13.67 -1.83 -3.34
C TRP A 369 -14.42 -0.67 -3.99
N GLY A 370 -15.44 -0.97 -4.80
CA GLY A 370 -16.16 0.03 -5.59
C GLY A 370 -16.76 1.15 -4.74
N LYS A 371 -17.47 0.82 -3.65
CA LYS A 371 -18.07 1.82 -2.75
C LYS A 371 -17.04 2.75 -2.11
N GLU A 372 -15.92 2.19 -1.67
CA GLU A 372 -14.82 2.98 -1.08
C GLU A 372 -14.16 3.87 -2.13
N ALA A 373 -13.92 3.36 -3.32
CA ALA A 373 -13.37 4.13 -4.43
C ALA A 373 -14.26 5.31 -4.81
N MET A 374 -15.59 5.11 -4.87
CA MET A 374 -16.59 6.16 -5.11
C MET A 374 -16.57 7.20 -3.99
N ARG A 375 -16.50 6.78 -2.72
CA ARG A 375 -16.42 7.66 -1.57
C ARG A 375 -15.17 8.55 -1.62
N LEU A 376 -14.03 7.97 -1.95
CA LEU A 376 -12.76 8.70 -2.09
C LEU A 376 -12.80 9.68 -3.27
N TYR A 377 -13.36 9.25 -4.39
CA TYR A 377 -13.52 10.12 -5.57
C TYR A 377 -14.46 11.30 -5.30
N ALA A 378 -15.52 11.09 -4.52
CA ALA A 378 -16.46 12.15 -4.14
C ALA A 378 -15.82 13.26 -3.29
N GLN A 379 -14.69 12.97 -2.61
CA GLN A 379 -13.93 13.95 -1.83
C GLN A 379 -13.06 14.87 -2.70
N ILE A 380 -12.83 14.53 -3.97
CA ILE A 380 -12.12 15.40 -4.91
C ILE A 380 -13.01 16.61 -5.22
N ASP A 381 -12.41 17.82 -5.16
CA ASP A 381 -13.10 19.04 -5.51
C ASP A 381 -13.80 18.90 -6.88
N PRO A 382 -15.09 19.22 -7.01
CA PRO A 382 -15.80 19.10 -8.27
C PRO A 382 -15.10 19.76 -9.46
N SER A 383 -14.38 20.87 -9.25
CA SER A 383 -13.62 21.57 -10.29
C SER A 383 -12.34 20.84 -10.74
N GLN A 384 -11.91 19.84 -9.98
CA GLN A 384 -10.69 19.03 -10.24
C GLN A 384 -11.02 17.58 -10.61
N ARG A 385 -12.28 17.26 -10.86
CA ARG A 385 -12.68 15.91 -11.26
C ARG A 385 -12.32 15.61 -12.70
N ALA A 386 -12.27 14.34 -13.04
CA ALA A 386 -11.75 13.85 -14.30
C ALA A 386 -12.72 13.95 -15.49
N ASP A 387 -13.91 14.57 -15.34
CA ASP A 387 -14.82 14.88 -16.45
C ASP A 387 -14.21 15.83 -17.47
N HIS A 388 -13.33 16.72 -17.04
CA HIS A 388 -12.54 17.57 -17.93
C HIS A 388 -11.73 16.77 -18.96
N CYS A 389 -11.34 15.54 -18.61
CA CYS A 389 -10.55 14.67 -19.50
C CYS A 389 -11.29 14.26 -20.78
N LEU A 390 -12.63 14.31 -20.80
CA LEU A 390 -13.43 13.96 -21.99
C LEU A 390 -13.14 14.86 -23.19
N SER A 391 -12.78 16.13 -22.97
CA SER A 391 -12.55 17.13 -24.02
C SER A 391 -11.15 17.76 -23.98
N CYS A 392 -10.26 17.26 -23.13
CA CYS A 392 -8.91 17.80 -22.96
C CYS A 392 -7.94 17.23 -24.00
N ASP A 393 -6.97 18.06 -24.44
CA ASP A 393 -5.88 17.64 -25.35
C ASP A 393 -4.81 16.77 -24.70
N ALA A 394 -4.97 16.44 -23.40
CA ALA A 394 -4.14 15.54 -22.61
C ALA A 394 -2.64 15.91 -22.54
N PRO A 395 -2.26 17.13 -22.19
CA PRO A 395 -0.82 17.51 -22.08
C PRO A 395 -0.10 16.66 -21.02
N CYS A 396 -0.81 16.10 -20.05
CA CYS A 396 -0.31 15.19 -19.04
C CYS A 396 0.27 13.87 -19.62
N GLU A 397 -0.21 13.42 -20.77
CA GLU A 397 0.32 12.19 -21.42
C GLU A 397 1.72 12.42 -21.98
N ALA A 398 2.02 13.62 -22.47
CA ALA A 398 3.33 13.96 -22.99
C ALA A 398 4.43 13.97 -21.91
N THR A 399 4.06 14.20 -20.66
CA THR A 399 4.98 14.20 -19.50
C THR A 399 5.10 12.84 -18.82
N CYS A 400 4.29 11.87 -19.21
CA CYS A 400 4.27 10.56 -18.59
C CYS A 400 5.43 9.68 -19.07
N SER A 401 6.46 9.52 -18.26
CA SER A 401 7.61 8.63 -18.54
C SER A 401 7.23 7.15 -18.73
N PHE A 402 6.01 6.77 -18.41
CA PHE A 402 5.48 5.39 -18.50
C PHE A 402 4.47 5.22 -19.62
N GLU A 403 4.27 6.24 -20.46
CA GLU A 403 3.38 6.22 -21.62
C GLU A 403 1.95 5.72 -21.29
N LEU A 404 1.42 6.11 -20.13
CA LEU A 404 0.06 5.76 -19.74
C LEU A 404 -0.94 6.55 -20.58
N PRO A 405 -2.01 5.94 -21.10
CA PRO A 405 -3.11 6.65 -21.75
C PRO A 405 -3.99 7.31 -20.68
N ILE A 406 -3.46 8.40 -20.10
CA ILE A 406 -4.01 9.04 -18.90
C ILE A 406 -5.43 9.53 -19.16
N ARG A 407 -5.66 10.28 -20.25
CA ARG A 407 -6.96 10.85 -20.58
C ARG A 407 -8.05 9.78 -20.61
N ASP A 408 -7.80 8.71 -21.36
CA ASP A 408 -8.79 7.65 -21.54
C ASP A 408 -9.07 6.91 -20.22
N LYS A 409 -8.04 6.68 -19.41
CA LYS A 409 -8.18 6.04 -18.10
C LYS A 409 -8.96 6.92 -17.13
N LEU A 410 -8.68 8.22 -17.07
CA LEU A 410 -9.34 9.15 -16.18
C LEU A 410 -10.80 9.41 -16.60
N ALA A 411 -11.06 9.59 -17.89
CA ALA A 411 -12.41 9.75 -18.41
C ALA A 411 -13.30 8.54 -18.09
N ARG A 412 -12.75 7.32 -18.23
CA ARG A 412 -13.45 6.09 -17.82
C ARG A 412 -13.63 6.02 -16.31
N ALA A 413 -12.61 6.38 -15.54
CA ALA A 413 -12.68 6.38 -14.07
C ALA A 413 -13.81 7.29 -13.58
N ASP A 414 -13.90 8.50 -14.13
CA ASP A 414 -14.98 9.44 -13.82
C ASP A 414 -16.36 8.85 -14.03
N GLN A 415 -16.58 8.15 -15.16
CA GLN A 415 -17.86 7.54 -15.50
C GLN A 415 -18.38 6.55 -14.46
N PHE A 416 -17.53 5.70 -13.90
CA PHE A 416 -17.97 4.71 -12.91
C PHE A 416 -17.78 5.13 -11.46
N LEU A 417 -16.90 6.11 -11.17
CA LEU A 417 -16.68 6.59 -9.80
C LEU A 417 -17.68 7.69 -9.39
N ARG A 418 -18.34 8.35 -10.34
CA ARG A 418 -19.37 9.38 -10.06
C ARG A 418 -20.70 8.85 -9.55
N TRP A 419 -20.97 7.58 -9.68
CA TRP A 419 -22.23 6.97 -9.30
C TRP A 419 -22.35 6.80 -7.78
N ALA A 420 -22.39 7.89 -7.05
CA ALA A 420 -22.73 7.92 -5.63
C ALA A 420 -23.77 8.98 -5.35
#